data_812783c4053eae358eeee6c137b21f20
#
_entry.id   812783c4053eae358eeee6c137b21f20
#
_cell.length_a   1.000
_cell.length_b   1.000
_cell.length_c   1.000
_cell.angle_alpha   90.00
_cell.angle_beta   90.00
_cell.angle_gamma   90.00
#
_symmetry.space_group_name_H-M   'P 1'
#
loop_
_entity.id
_entity.type
_entity.pdbx_description
1 polymer ?
#
loop_
_entity_poly.entity_id
_entity_poly.type
_entity_poly.pdbx_seq_one_letter_code
_entity_poly.pdbx_strand_id
1 'polypeptide(L)'
;MRIPRTLALILAGGKGSRLGALTERRVKPALPVAGTYRLIDVSMSNLVHSHISDVWVVQQYLPHTLNQHLANGRPWDLDRTHGGLQVLPPYEGAEGEGFAEGNADSIYRQKDLIREFAPDLVLVLSADHLYTLNFLDVIDTHLARRADLTMVTTVVDEAPSRYGVVQADDDGRVTGFDYKPEQPQGHLVTGEMFLYSADQLLEALDVLHEEQGRLEDYGNDLVPWFVAHRTVVEHRLDGYWMDMGTLQSYWTAHMQLLDGNGASLDDPGWPVLSAQPQLLPARISGSADIRRSMVAAGSTVHGTVEHSVLGPQVVVEEGATVRHCVLLDRVHVAAGVVLENVIADMGAEIASGTYGTPDGITLIDEDGRVRTMEEFDRDAALPEGV
;
A
#
# COMPACT_ATOMS: atom_id res chain seq x y z
N MET A 1 -24.35 3.94 -21.80
CA MET A 1 -24.35 2.75 -20.93
C MET A 1 -24.42 3.29 -19.47
N ARG A 2 -25.24 2.73 -18.60
CA ARG A 2 -25.23 3.13 -17.19
C ARG A 2 -23.96 2.55 -16.57
N ILE A 3 -23.12 3.38 -15.94
CA ILE A 3 -21.96 2.89 -15.15
C ILE A 3 -22.54 2.08 -13.98
N PRO A 4 -22.10 0.82 -13.76
CA PRO A 4 -22.59 0.03 -12.64
C PRO A 4 -22.22 0.70 -11.31
N ARG A 5 -23.10 0.58 -10.32
CA ARG A 5 -22.81 1.06 -8.98
C ARG A 5 -21.67 0.22 -8.38
N THR A 6 -20.50 0.83 -8.22
CA THR A 6 -19.30 0.15 -7.77
C THR A 6 -18.97 0.59 -6.36
N LEU A 7 -18.83 -0.36 -5.44
CA LEU A 7 -18.32 -0.17 -4.09
C LEU A 7 -16.84 -0.56 -4.06
N ALA A 8 -15.97 0.35 -3.67
CA ALA A 8 -14.57 0.04 -3.40
C ALA A 8 -14.36 -0.31 -1.92
N LEU A 9 -13.75 -1.46 -1.66
CA LEU A 9 -13.31 -1.92 -0.34
C LEU A 9 -11.78 -1.86 -0.29
N ILE A 10 -11.23 -0.92 0.46
CA ILE A 10 -9.78 -0.86 0.71
C ILE A 10 -9.49 -1.62 2.00
N LEU A 11 -8.71 -2.70 1.89
CA LEU A 11 -8.30 -3.50 3.05
C LEU A 11 -7.05 -2.88 3.68
N ALA A 12 -7.22 -2.22 4.81
CA ALA A 12 -6.18 -1.48 5.52
C ALA A 12 -5.81 -2.14 6.87
N GLY A 13 -5.81 -3.47 6.92
CA GLY A 13 -5.73 -4.24 8.17
C GLY A 13 -4.40 -4.95 8.44
N GLY A 14 -3.48 -5.00 7.48
CA GLY A 14 -2.23 -5.76 7.63
C GLY A 14 -1.26 -5.17 8.67
N LYS A 15 -0.71 -6.00 9.57
CA LYS A 15 0.30 -5.59 10.57
C LYS A 15 1.60 -5.07 9.94
N GLY A 16 1.96 -5.53 8.72
CA GLY A 16 3.16 -5.08 8.01
C GLY A 16 4.49 -5.49 8.66
N SER A 17 4.53 -6.62 9.38
CA SER A 17 5.68 -7.07 10.18
C SER A 17 7.04 -7.06 9.46
N ARG A 18 7.03 -7.30 8.14
CA ARG A 18 8.24 -7.27 7.29
C ARG A 18 8.87 -5.86 7.10
N LEU A 19 8.19 -4.81 7.54
CA LEU A 19 8.69 -3.43 7.54
C LEU A 19 9.25 -3.02 8.91
N GLY A 20 9.23 -3.96 9.88
CA GLY A 20 9.83 -3.79 11.20
C GLY A 20 9.33 -2.53 11.90
N ALA A 21 10.25 -1.76 12.47
CA ALA A 21 9.96 -0.56 13.25
C ALA A 21 9.07 0.46 12.52
N LEU A 22 9.09 0.51 11.18
CA LEU A 22 8.23 1.43 10.43
C LEU A 22 6.73 1.19 10.63
N THR A 23 6.33 -0.02 11.04
CA THR A 23 4.94 -0.39 11.26
C THR A 23 4.58 -0.72 12.71
N GLU A 24 5.49 -0.53 13.65
CA GLU A 24 5.21 -0.74 15.09
C GLU A 24 4.16 0.23 15.64
N ARG A 25 4.16 1.48 15.17
CA ARG A 25 3.27 2.55 15.66
C ARG A 25 2.24 3.05 14.65
N ARG A 26 2.25 2.50 13.45
CA ARG A 26 1.32 2.86 12.37
C ARG A 26 1.04 1.69 11.44
N VAL A 27 -0.13 1.69 10.83
CA VAL A 27 -0.44 0.69 9.80
C VAL A 27 0.33 0.98 8.51
N LYS A 28 0.63 -0.07 7.73
CA LYS A 28 1.34 0.04 6.44
C LYS A 28 0.73 1.08 5.48
N PRO A 29 -0.62 1.18 5.31
CA PRO A 29 -1.24 2.21 4.46
C PRO A 29 -0.92 3.65 4.85
N ALA A 30 -0.56 3.91 6.11
CA ALA A 30 -0.19 5.24 6.61
C ALA A 30 1.32 5.54 6.49
N LEU A 31 2.12 4.66 5.89
CA LEU A 31 3.55 4.92 5.67
C LEU A 31 3.78 6.05 4.69
N PRO A 32 4.72 6.97 4.97
CA PRO A 32 5.10 8.04 4.06
C PRO A 32 5.68 7.54 2.75
N VAL A 33 5.35 8.19 1.65
CA VAL A 33 5.90 7.92 0.32
C VAL A 33 6.28 9.24 -0.36
N ALA A 34 7.39 9.25 -1.06
CA ALA A 34 7.88 10.41 -1.82
C ALA A 34 7.95 11.70 -0.99
N GLY A 35 8.20 11.58 0.30
CA GLY A 35 8.33 12.69 1.23
C GLY A 35 7.02 13.41 1.61
N THR A 36 5.92 13.21 0.89
CA THR A 36 4.70 14.00 1.11
C THR A 36 3.45 13.13 1.26
N TYR A 37 3.36 12.04 0.51
CA TYR A 37 2.18 11.18 0.44
C TYR A 37 2.19 10.08 1.51
N ARG A 38 1.08 9.35 1.61
CA ARG A 38 0.97 8.06 2.30
C ARG A 38 0.61 6.98 1.28
N LEU A 39 0.92 5.72 1.55
CA LEU A 39 0.64 4.62 0.62
C LEU A 39 -0.83 4.58 0.17
N ILE A 40 -1.76 4.77 1.10
CA ILE A 40 -3.20 4.78 0.81
C ILE A 40 -3.62 5.86 -0.18
N ASP A 41 -2.87 6.96 -0.28
CA ASP A 41 -3.21 8.08 -1.17
C ASP A 41 -3.23 7.64 -2.63
N VAL A 42 -2.40 6.66 -2.98
CA VAL A 42 -2.33 6.08 -4.33
C VAL A 42 -3.64 5.41 -4.70
N SER A 43 -4.09 4.46 -3.88
CA SER A 43 -5.36 3.76 -4.12
C SER A 43 -6.55 4.71 -4.10
N MET A 44 -6.60 5.65 -3.14
CA MET A 44 -7.66 6.66 -3.04
C MET A 44 -7.71 7.57 -4.26
N SER A 45 -6.55 8.03 -4.75
CA SER A 45 -6.48 8.90 -5.93
C SER A 45 -6.91 8.17 -7.20
N ASN A 46 -6.46 6.94 -7.41
CA ASN A 46 -6.88 6.13 -8.54
C ASN A 46 -8.41 5.91 -8.55
N LEU A 47 -9.03 5.68 -7.39
CA LEU A 47 -10.49 5.55 -7.27
C LEU A 47 -11.21 6.83 -7.68
N VAL A 48 -10.78 7.98 -7.17
CA VAL A 48 -11.42 9.27 -7.46
C VAL A 48 -11.27 9.64 -8.93
N HIS A 49 -10.09 9.46 -9.51
CA HIS A 49 -9.86 9.70 -10.93
C HIS A 49 -10.66 8.74 -11.81
N SER A 50 -10.94 7.54 -11.32
CA SER A 50 -11.84 6.57 -11.97
C SER A 50 -13.32 6.82 -11.68
N HIS A 51 -13.68 7.96 -11.07
CA HIS A 51 -15.07 8.31 -10.71
C HIS A 51 -15.78 7.32 -9.78
N ILE A 52 -15.02 6.52 -9.01
CA ILE A 52 -15.56 5.63 -7.99
C ILE A 52 -15.60 6.41 -6.67
N SER A 53 -16.79 6.70 -6.21
CA SER A 53 -17.02 7.58 -5.06
C SER A 53 -17.60 6.90 -3.84
N ASP A 54 -18.00 5.65 -3.94
CA ASP A 54 -18.42 4.84 -2.79
C ASP A 54 -17.21 4.02 -2.31
N VAL A 55 -16.52 4.49 -1.27
CA VAL A 55 -15.25 3.93 -0.82
C VAL A 55 -15.34 3.57 0.66
N TRP A 56 -15.14 2.31 0.99
CA TRP A 56 -15.05 1.84 2.37
C TRP A 56 -13.63 1.40 2.70
N VAL A 57 -13.07 1.91 3.80
CA VAL A 57 -11.76 1.51 4.31
C VAL A 57 -11.97 0.60 5.51
N VAL A 58 -11.67 -0.69 5.34
CA VAL A 58 -11.78 -1.70 6.39
C VAL A 58 -10.50 -1.72 7.21
N GLN A 59 -10.59 -1.37 8.48
CA GLN A 59 -9.45 -1.28 9.40
C GLN A 59 -9.45 -2.42 10.41
N GLN A 60 -8.26 -2.84 10.85
CA GLN A 60 -8.10 -3.86 11.87
C GLN A 60 -7.12 -3.46 12.98
N TYR A 61 -6.03 -2.77 12.62
CA TYR A 61 -4.91 -2.51 13.49
C TYR A 61 -4.54 -1.02 13.50
N LEU A 62 -4.10 -0.47 14.66
CA LEU A 62 -3.60 0.90 14.86
C LEU A 62 -4.34 1.99 14.02
N PRO A 63 -5.66 2.16 14.17
CA PRO A 63 -6.47 2.96 13.24
C PRO A 63 -6.19 4.47 13.36
N HIS A 64 -5.59 4.95 14.45
CA HIS A 64 -5.51 6.37 14.78
C HIS A 64 -4.79 7.21 13.73
N THR A 65 -3.58 6.80 13.35
CA THR A 65 -2.74 7.55 12.38
C THR A 65 -3.36 7.57 10.99
N LEU A 66 -3.97 6.46 10.58
CA LEU A 66 -4.66 6.36 9.31
C LEU A 66 -5.93 7.24 9.30
N ASN A 67 -6.73 7.22 10.37
CA ASN A 67 -7.95 8.03 10.47
C ASN A 67 -7.65 9.54 10.45
N GLN A 68 -6.58 9.97 11.12
CA GLN A 68 -6.12 11.36 11.03
C GLN A 68 -5.79 11.77 9.59
N HIS A 69 -5.10 10.89 8.86
CA HIS A 69 -4.71 11.15 7.48
C HIS A 69 -5.91 11.16 6.53
N LEU A 70 -6.82 10.22 6.68
CA LEU A 70 -8.04 10.13 5.85
C LEU A 70 -8.93 11.38 5.96
N ALA A 71 -8.91 12.09 7.09
CA ALA A 71 -9.61 13.36 7.30
C ALA A 71 -11.07 13.34 6.78
N ASN A 72 -11.78 12.22 7.01
CA ASN A 72 -13.12 11.94 6.49
C ASN A 72 -13.27 12.04 4.96
N GLY A 73 -12.21 11.81 4.21
CA GLY A 73 -12.23 11.81 2.75
C GLY A 73 -12.06 13.18 2.08
N ARG A 74 -11.84 14.26 2.84
CA ARG A 74 -11.71 15.61 2.29
C ARG A 74 -10.65 15.76 1.20
N PRO A 75 -9.43 15.19 1.32
CA PRO A 75 -8.42 15.34 0.29
C PRO A 75 -8.85 14.82 -1.08
N TRP A 76 -9.79 13.88 -1.11
CA TRP A 76 -10.29 13.19 -2.30
C TRP A 76 -11.73 13.60 -2.68
N ASP A 77 -12.27 14.65 -2.07
CA ASP A 77 -13.67 15.09 -2.28
C ASP A 77 -14.70 13.97 -2.01
N LEU A 78 -14.42 13.16 -0.98
CA LEU A 78 -15.25 12.04 -0.53
C LEU A 78 -15.96 12.29 0.82
N ASP A 79 -15.96 13.50 1.36
CA ASP A 79 -16.71 13.92 2.56
C ASP A 79 -18.16 14.27 2.20
N ARG A 80 -18.89 13.31 1.65
CA ARG A 80 -20.21 13.52 1.03
C ARG A 80 -21.35 13.13 1.97
N THR A 81 -22.54 13.72 1.75
CA THR A 81 -23.76 13.35 2.47
C THR A 81 -24.30 11.98 2.04
N HIS A 82 -24.09 11.62 0.78
CA HIS A 82 -24.51 10.33 0.21
C HIS A 82 -23.33 9.72 -0.56
N GLY A 83 -22.97 8.48 -0.23
CA GLY A 83 -21.75 7.89 -0.71
C GLY A 83 -20.52 8.52 -0.02
N GLY A 84 -19.37 8.48 -0.69
CA GLY A 84 -18.12 9.02 -0.15
C GLY A 84 -17.34 8.00 0.67
N LEU A 85 -16.40 8.51 1.47
CA LEU A 85 -15.56 7.66 2.32
C LEU A 85 -16.31 7.21 3.57
N GLN A 86 -16.31 5.91 3.79
CA GLN A 86 -16.74 5.30 5.05
C GLN A 86 -15.58 4.49 5.64
N VAL A 87 -15.23 4.80 6.88
CA VAL A 87 -14.22 4.03 7.63
C VAL A 87 -14.95 2.99 8.47
N LEU A 88 -14.63 1.72 8.23
CA LEU A 88 -15.18 0.60 8.97
C LEU A 88 -14.17 0.18 10.05
N PRO A 89 -14.47 0.43 11.33
CA PRO A 89 -13.56 0.11 12.42
C PRO A 89 -13.46 -1.40 12.63
N PRO A 90 -12.43 -1.86 13.36
CA PRO A 90 -12.33 -3.25 13.77
C PRO A 90 -13.62 -3.71 14.47
N TYR A 91 -14.11 -4.90 14.09
CA TYR A 91 -15.32 -5.49 14.63
C TYR A 91 -15.08 -6.93 15.09
N GLU A 92 -15.43 -7.24 16.34
CA GLU A 92 -15.18 -8.56 16.96
C GLU A 92 -16.17 -9.64 16.53
N GLY A 93 -17.13 -9.33 15.66
CA GLY A 93 -18.23 -10.23 15.32
C GLY A 93 -19.40 -10.12 16.30
N ALA A 94 -20.60 -10.58 15.88
CA ALA A 94 -21.84 -10.49 16.66
C ALA A 94 -21.84 -11.41 17.91
N GLU A 95 -21.08 -12.51 17.86
CA GLU A 95 -21.03 -13.55 18.90
C GLU A 95 -19.70 -13.54 19.69
N GLY A 96 -18.85 -12.50 19.53
CA GLY A 96 -17.55 -12.41 20.19
C GLY A 96 -16.52 -13.36 19.59
N GLU A 97 -16.56 -13.56 18.28
CA GLU A 97 -15.67 -14.44 17.49
C GLU A 97 -14.22 -13.95 17.41
N GLY A 98 -13.91 -12.79 18.01
CA GLY A 98 -12.63 -12.12 17.91
C GLY A 98 -12.53 -11.22 16.68
N PHE A 99 -11.36 -10.60 16.47
CA PHE A 99 -11.10 -9.79 15.28
C PHE A 99 -10.93 -10.67 14.04
N ALA A 100 -11.12 -10.07 12.86
CA ALA A 100 -10.91 -10.78 11.61
C ALA A 100 -9.47 -11.32 11.51
N GLU A 101 -9.31 -12.58 11.11
CA GLU A 101 -8.02 -13.27 11.11
C GLU A 101 -7.29 -13.12 9.76
N GLY A 102 -8.01 -12.67 8.72
CA GLY A 102 -7.45 -12.44 7.40
C GLY A 102 -8.29 -11.47 6.58
N ASN A 103 -7.89 -11.30 5.34
CA ASN A 103 -8.56 -10.35 4.45
C ASN A 103 -9.88 -10.89 3.88
N ALA A 104 -10.03 -12.22 3.66
CA ALA A 104 -11.30 -12.82 3.26
C ALA A 104 -12.32 -12.76 4.40
N ASP A 105 -11.92 -13.03 5.65
CA ASP A 105 -12.77 -12.88 6.83
C ASP A 105 -13.17 -11.40 7.03
N SER A 106 -12.25 -10.47 6.76
CA SER A 106 -12.56 -9.03 6.81
C SER A 106 -13.68 -8.64 5.83
N ILE A 107 -13.68 -9.20 4.62
CA ILE A 107 -14.75 -8.97 3.63
C ILE A 107 -16.05 -9.65 4.08
N TYR A 108 -15.96 -10.90 4.54
CA TYR A 108 -17.12 -11.67 5.01
C TYR A 108 -17.89 -10.94 6.12
N ARG A 109 -17.19 -10.34 7.08
CA ARG A 109 -17.80 -9.56 8.18
C ARG A 109 -18.52 -8.30 7.69
N GLN A 110 -18.24 -7.82 6.49
CA GLN A 110 -18.94 -6.69 5.88
C GLN A 110 -20.09 -7.12 4.96
N LYS A 111 -20.34 -8.41 4.79
CA LYS A 111 -21.31 -8.94 3.80
C LYS A 111 -22.72 -8.38 3.94
N ASP A 112 -23.20 -8.19 5.15
CA ASP A 112 -24.55 -7.68 5.39
C ASP A 112 -24.64 -6.19 5.07
N LEU A 113 -23.60 -5.41 5.35
CA LEU A 113 -23.52 -4.01 4.91
C LEU A 113 -23.43 -3.91 3.38
N ILE A 114 -22.68 -4.81 2.74
CA ILE A 114 -22.61 -4.88 1.27
C ILE A 114 -23.97 -5.23 0.68
N ARG A 115 -24.71 -6.19 1.27
CA ARG A 115 -26.09 -6.52 0.85
C ARG A 115 -27.04 -5.34 0.99
N GLU A 116 -26.98 -4.63 2.12
CA GLU A 116 -27.83 -3.44 2.34
C GLU A 116 -27.47 -2.31 1.38
N PHE A 117 -26.19 -2.11 1.11
CA PHE A 117 -25.73 -1.11 0.15
C PHE A 117 -26.14 -1.45 -1.30
N ALA A 118 -26.28 -2.72 -1.63
CA ALA A 118 -26.68 -3.28 -2.92
C ALA A 118 -25.90 -2.70 -4.12
N PRO A 119 -24.56 -2.86 -4.19
CA PRO A 119 -23.76 -2.48 -5.34
C PRO A 119 -23.97 -3.49 -6.48
N ASP A 120 -23.69 -3.07 -7.72
CA ASP A 120 -23.60 -4.00 -8.86
C ASP A 120 -22.22 -4.73 -8.84
N LEU A 121 -21.16 -3.99 -8.46
CA LEU A 121 -19.77 -4.47 -8.42
C LEU A 121 -19.11 -4.13 -7.10
N VAL A 122 -18.21 -5.00 -6.63
CA VAL A 122 -17.34 -4.77 -5.48
C VAL A 122 -15.88 -4.82 -5.92
N LEU A 123 -15.17 -3.71 -5.77
CA LEU A 123 -13.75 -3.59 -6.05
C LEU A 123 -12.95 -3.69 -4.75
N VAL A 124 -12.24 -4.79 -4.55
CA VAL A 124 -11.39 -5.03 -3.39
C VAL A 124 -9.96 -4.64 -3.71
N LEU A 125 -9.35 -3.80 -2.87
CA LEU A 125 -8.01 -3.24 -3.07
C LEU A 125 -7.13 -3.46 -1.83
N SER A 126 -5.87 -3.79 -2.06
CA SER A 126 -4.82 -3.57 -1.07
C SER A 126 -4.44 -2.08 -1.03
N ALA A 127 -4.06 -1.57 0.14
CA ALA A 127 -3.74 -0.16 0.37
C ALA A 127 -2.21 0.10 0.43
N ASP A 128 -1.39 -0.79 -0.12
CA ASP A 128 0.04 -0.84 0.16
C ASP A 128 0.93 -0.97 -1.09
N HIS A 129 0.37 -0.72 -2.27
CA HIS A 129 1.08 -0.76 -3.54
C HIS A 129 1.21 0.64 -4.17
N LEU A 130 2.27 0.83 -4.94
CA LEU A 130 2.44 1.97 -5.84
C LEU A 130 2.08 1.57 -7.27
N TYR A 131 1.11 2.26 -7.87
CA TYR A 131 0.65 2.03 -9.23
C TYR A 131 -0.21 3.20 -9.72
N THR A 132 -0.40 3.30 -11.03
CA THR A 132 -1.40 4.19 -11.63
C THR A 132 -2.37 3.35 -12.46
N LEU A 133 -3.66 3.42 -12.18
CA LEU A 133 -4.68 2.62 -12.86
C LEU A 133 -6.01 3.35 -12.92
N ASN A 134 -6.60 3.39 -14.13
CA ASN A 134 -7.97 3.78 -14.32
C ASN A 134 -8.89 2.55 -14.14
N PHE A 135 -9.60 2.50 -13.04
CA PHE A 135 -10.50 1.37 -12.75
C PHE A 135 -11.72 1.29 -13.68
N LEU A 136 -12.03 2.34 -14.45
CA LEU A 136 -13.06 2.23 -15.51
C LEU A 136 -12.65 1.21 -16.58
N ASP A 137 -11.35 1.12 -16.91
CA ASP A 137 -10.85 0.15 -17.89
C ASP A 137 -10.98 -1.30 -17.37
N VAL A 138 -10.80 -1.48 -16.04
CA VAL A 138 -11.04 -2.77 -15.37
C VAL A 138 -12.52 -3.14 -15.40
N ILE A 139 -13.41 -2.17 -15.13
CA ILE A 139 -14.87 -2.35 -15.21
C ILE A 139 -15.29 -2.70 -16.64
N ASP A 140 -14.75 -2.00 -17.64
CA ASP A 140 -15.04 -2.29 -19.05
C ASP A 140 -14.59 -3.71 -19.44
N THR A 141 -13.43 -4.16 -18.99
CA THR A 141 -12.95 -5.53 -19.17
C THR A 141 -13.93 -6.53 -18.54
N HIS A 142 -14.32 -6.30 -17.28
CA HIS A 142 -15.23 -7.15 -16.53
C HIS A 142 -16.58 -7.33 -17.26
N LEU A 143 -17.18 -6.21 -17.68
CA LEU A 143 -18.47 -6.22 -18.36
C LEU A 143 -18.37 -6.83 -19.76
N ALA A 144 -17.35 -6.50 -20.55
CA ALA A 144 -17.16 -7.02 -21.90
C ALA A 144 -16.96 -8.54 -21.92
N ARG A 145 -16.27 -9.06 -20.91
CA ARG A 145 -15.98 -10.49 -20.75
C ARG A 145 -17.06 -11.23 -19.95
N ARG A 146 -18.06 -10.52 -19.39
CA ARG A 146 -19.09 -11.08 -18.49
C ARG A 146 -18.44 -11.90 -17.37
N ALA A 147 -17.42 -11.32 -16.77
CA ALA A 147 -16.67 -11.96 -15.69
C ALA A 147 -17.47 -11.94 -14.39
N ASP A 148 -17.23 -12.94 -13.55
CA ASP A 148 -17.67 -12.97 -12.15
C ASP A 148 -16.60 -12.35 -11.25
N LEU A 149 -15.31 -12.50 -11.66
CA LEU A 149 -14.15 -11.87 -11.06
C LEU A 149 -13.20 -11.37 -12.16
N THR A 150 -12.74 -10.13 -12.05
CA THR A 150 -11.60 -9.61 -12.84
C THR A 150 -10.44 -9.35 -11.90
N MET A 151 -9.29 -9.95 -12.16
CA MET A 151 -8.05 -9.73 -11.43
C MET A 151 -7.17 -8.76 -12.19
N VAL A 152 -6.71 -7.70 -11.53
CA VAL A 152 -5.62 -6.88 -12.09
C VAL A 152 -4.30 -7.62 -11.92
N THR A 153 -3.57 -7.79 -13.02
CA THR A 153 -2.32 -8.55 -13.05
C THR A 153 -1.18 -7.72 -13.60
N THR A 154 0.04 -8.06 -13.22
CA THR A 154 1.26 -7.48 -13.76
C THR A 154 2.33 -8.55 -13.92
N VAL A 155 3.38 -8.25 -14.67
CA VAL A 155 4.55 -9.15 -14.83
C VAL A 155 5.68 -8.61 -13.98
N VAL A 156 6.29 -9.48 -13.17
CA VAL A 156 7.45 -9.15 -12.35
C VAL A 156 8.70 -9.84 -12.89
N ASP A 157 9.85 -9.17 -12.78
CA ASP A 157 11.13 -9.70 -13.27
C ASP A 157 11.74 -10.72 -12.29
N GLU A 158 11.51 -10.54 -11.00
CA GLU A 158 12.01 -11.42 -9.93
C GLU A 158 11.15 -12.69 -9.77
N ALA A 159 11.68 -13.69 -9.05
CA ALA A 159 10.93 -14.88 -8.72
C ALA A 159 9.71 -14.53 -7.84
N PRO A 160 8.48 -14.82 -8.32
CA PRO A 160 7.26 -14.30 -7.69
C PRO A 160 6.73 -15.15 -6.51
N SER A 161 7.60 -15.81 -5.76
CA SER A 161 7.19 -16.72 -4.66
C SER A 161 6.43 -16.05 -3.52
N ARG A 162 6.47 -14.72 -3.42
CA ARG A 162 5.74 -13.96 -2.40
C ARG A 162 4.40 -13.40 -2.86
N TYR A 163 4.03 -13.62 -4.12
CA TYR A 163 2.80 -13.11 -4.72
C TYR A 163 1.82 -14.22 -5.08
N GLY A 164 0.59 -13.85 -5.38
CA GLY A 164 -0.34 -14.74 -6.06
C GLY A 164 0.01 -14.84 -7.54
N VAL A 165 0.46 -16.01 -7.98
CA VAL A 165 0.86 -16.29 -9.36
C VAL A 165 -0.36 -16.70 -10.17
N VAL A 166 -0.56 -16.06 -11.33
CA VAL A 166 -1.73 -16.23 -12.19
C VAL A 166 -1.33 -16.95 -13.46
N GLN A 167 -2.10 -17.95 -13.87
CA GLN A 167 -2.04 -18.54 -15.19
C GLN A 167 -3.26 -18.08 -15.98
N ALA A 168 -3.03 -17.50 -17.15
CA ALA A 168 -4.09 -17.06 -18.05
C ALA A 168 -3.85 -17.58 -19.47
N ASP A 169 -4.93 -17.80 -20.21
CA ASP A 169 -4.86 -18.14 -21.63
C ASP A 169 -4.70 -16.89 -22.52
N ASP A 170 -4.57 -17.09 -23.81
CA ASP A 170 -4.36 -16.02 -24.81
C ASP A 170 -5.55 -15.05 -24.89
N ASP A 171 -6.74 -15.44 -24.43
CA ASP A 171 -7.94 -14.59 -24.35
C ASP A 171 -8.03 -13.85 -23.01
N GLY A 172 -7.07 -14.03 -22.11
CA GLY A 172 -7.04 -13.40 -20.78
C GLY A 172 -7.99 -14.06 -19.78
N ARG A 173 -8.45 -15.31 -20.05
CA ARG A 173 -9.17 -16.07 -19.04
C ARG A 173 -8.18 -16.70 -18.07
N VAL A 174 -8.43 -16.52 -16.79
CA VAL A 174 -7.61 -17.13 -15.73
C VAL A 174 -7.94 -18.62 -15.65
N THR A 175 -6.90 -19.46 -15.81
CA THR A 175 -6.98 -20.91 -15.82
C THR A 175 -6.37 -21.54 -14.57
N GLY A 176 -5.57 -20.78 -13.81
CA GLY A 176 -4.95 -21.21 -12.57
C GLY A 176 -4.51 -20.04 -11.70
N PHE A 177 -4.40 -20.32 -10.40
CA PHE A 177 -3.93 -19.36 -9.41
C PHE A 177 -3.23 -20.10 -8.27
N ASP A 178 -1.98 -19.73 -8.00
CA ASP A 178 -1.16 -20.28 -6.93
C ASP A 178 -0.78 -19.16 -5.95
N TYR A 179 -1.23 -19.25 -4.71
CA TYR A 179 -0.94 -18.21 -3.72
C TYR A 179 0.40 -18.48 -3.02
N LYS A 180 1.37 -17.58 -3.22
CA LYS A 180 2.71 -17.61 -2.64
C LYS A 180 3.40 -18.99 -2.79
N PRO A 181 3.50 -19.52 -4.01
CA PRO A 181 4.06 -20.84 -4.22
C PRO A 181 5.57 -20.89 -3.96
N GLU A 182 6.06 -22.01 -3.41
CA GLU A 182 7.50 -22.23 -3.26
C GLU A 182 8.22 -22.34 -4.62
N GLN A 183 7.52 -22.86 -5.62
CA GLN A 183 8.02 -23.04 -7.00
C GLN A 183 7.05 -22.39 -7.99
N PRO A 184 7.15 -21.06 -8.19
CA PRO A 184 6.22 -20.33 -9.03
C PRO A 184 6.29 -20.75 -10.50
N GLN A 185 5.13 -20.84 -11.16
CA GLN A 185 4.99 -21.13 -12.58
C GLN A 185 4.72 -19.82 -13.36
N GLY A 186 5.77 -19.21 -13.91
CA GLY A 186 5.69 -17.95 -14.64
C GLY A 186 5.94 -16.73 -13.78
N HIS A 187 5.73 -15.55 -14.37
CA HIS A 187 6.02 -14.24 -13.79
C HIS A 187 4.80 -13.33 -13.74
N LEU A 188 3.63 -13.83 -14.13
CA LEU A 188 2.38 -13.09 -14.06
C LEU A 188 1.82 -13.20 -12.64
N VAL A 189 1.64 -12.06 -11.98
CA VAL A 189 1.15 -11.99 -10.60
C VAL A 189 -0.08 -11.12 -10.48
N THR A 190 -0.90 -11.36 -9.46
CA THR A 190 -1.97 -10.42 -9.11
C THR A 190 -1.38 -9.18 -8.43
N GLY A 191 -1.90 -8.00 -8.82
CA GLY A 191 -1.63 -6.75 -8.13
C GLY A 191 -2.47 -6.55 -6.86
N GLU A 192 -3.14 -7.59 -6.36
CA GLU A 192 -4.07 -7.56 -5.21
C GLU A 192 -5.20 -6.53 -5.38
N MET A 193 -5.70 -6.43 -6.60
CA MET A 193 -6.85 -5.64 -6.99
C MET A 193 -7.84 -6.56 -7.69
N PHE A 194 -9.04 -6.71 -7.12
CA PHE A 194 -10.03 -7.69 -7.52
C PHE A 194 -11.39 -7.03 -7.71
N LEU A 195 -11.96 -7.11 -8.92
CA LEU A 195 -13.30 -6.62 -9.21
C LEU A 195 -14.27 -7.79 -9.31
N TYR A 196 -15.20 -7.86 -8.39
CA TYR A 196 -16.21 -8.91 -8.30
C TYR A 196 -17.59 -8.41 -8.78
N SER A 197 -18.35 -9.27 -9.43
CA SER A 197 -19.81 -9.14 -9.46
C SER A 197 -20.33 -9.32 -8.04
N ALA A 198 -21.11 -8.36 -7.53
CA ALA A 198 -21.45 -8.32 -6.09
C ALA A 198 -22.22 -9.56 -5.62
N ASP A 199 -23.19 -10.03 -6.41
CA ASP A 199 -23.98 -11.22 -6.08
C ASP A 199 -23.10 -12.47 -6.02
N GLN A 200 -22.12 -12.59 -6.92
CA GLN A 200 -21.19 -13.73 -6.96
C GLN A 200 -20.22 -13.72 -5.78
N LEU A 201 -19.76 -12.53 -5.37
CA LEU A 201 -18.94 -12.39 -4.17
C LEU A 201 -19.69 -12.82 -2.92
N LEU A 202 -20.93 -12.32 -2.73
CA LEU A 202 -21.74 -12.65 -1.55
C LEU A 202 -22.08 -14.14 -1.49
N GLU A 203 -22.42 -14.76 -2.64
CA GLU A 203 -22.64 -16.20 -2.73
C GLU A 203 -21.37 -16.98 -2.34
N ALA A 204 -20.20 -16.63 -2.89
CA ALA A 204 -18.94 -17.30 -2.59
C ALA A 204 -18.57 -17.22 -1.10
N LEU A 205 -18.75 -16.05 -0.49
CA LEU A 205 -18.49 -15.86 0.94
C LEU A 205 -19.39 -16.73 1.82
N ASP A 206 -20.69 -16.84 1.48
CA ASP A 206 -21.63 -17.71 2.22
C ASP A 206 -21.26 -19.18 2.06
N VAL A 207 -21.01 -19.65 0.81
CA VAL A 207 -20.65 -21.06 0.56
C VAL A 207 -19.37 -21.44 1.28
N LEU A 208 -18.31 -20.62 1.15
CA LEU A 208 -17.03 -20.90 1.80
C LEU A 208 -17.15 -20.92 3.34
N HIS A 209 -17.94 -20.00 3.90
CA HIS A 209 -18.17 -19.98 5.34
C HIS A 209 -18.95 -21.20 5.81
N GLU A 210 -19.96 -21.66 5.08
CA GLU A 210 -20.72 -22.87 5.39
C GLU A 210 -19.85 -24.14 5.31
N GLU A 211 -18.92 -24.21 4.35
CA GLU A 211 -18.04 -25.37 4.14
C GLU A 211 -16.88 -25.43 5.15
N GLN A 212 -16.26 -24.28 5.46
CA GLN A 212 -15.02 -24.22 6.25
C GLN A 212 -15.25 -23.76 7.69
N GLY A 213 -16.41 -23.14 7.98
CA GLY A 213 -16.73 -22.53 9.27
C GLY A 213 -16.01 -21.22 9.54
N ARG A 214 -14.98 -20.88 8.76
CA ARG A 214 -14.13 -19.70 8.92
C ARG A 214 -13.39 -19.40 7.62
N LEU A 215 -13.20 -18.13 7.32
CA LEU A 215 -12.40 -17.66 6.20
C LEU A 215 -11.10 -17.03 6.72
N GLU A 216 -10.01 -17.21 5.99
CA GLU A 216 -8.71 -16.63 6.35
C GLU A 216 -8.28 -15.58 5.32
N ASP A 217 -7.71 -16.02 4.21
CA ASP A 217 -7.10 -15.15 3.20
C ASP A 217 -7.79 -15.31 1.85
N TYR A 218 -8.04 -14.19 1.15
CA TYR A 218 -8.63 -14.25 -0.20
C TYR A 218 -7.78 -15.09 -1.17
N GLY A 219 -6.46 -15.13 -0.98
CA GLY A 219 -5.53 -15.90 -1.82
C GLY A 219 -5.63 -17.40 -1.58
N ASN A 220 -5.97 -17.84 -0.37
CA ASN A 220 -6.15 -19.26 -0.05
C ASN A 220 -7.58 -19.76 -0.29
N ASP A 221 -8.57 -18.92 -0.01
CA ASP A 221 -9.96 -19.33 0.03
C ASP A 221 -10.76 -18.81 -1.17
N LEU A 222 -10.88 -17.48 -1.28
CA LEU A 222 -11.83 -16.84 -2.16
C LEU A 222 -11.42 -16.91 -3.64
N VAL A 223 -10.19 -16.53 -3.98
CA VAL A 223 -9.71 -16.49 -5.36
C VAL A 223 -9.63 -17.90 -5.96
N PRO A 224 -9.08 -18.93 -5.30
CA PRO A 224 -9.11 -20.31 -5.80
C PRO A 224 -10.53 -20.84 -6.04
N TRP A 225 -11.47 -20.50 -5.15
CA TRP A 225 -12.86 -20.89 -5.33
C TRP A 225 -13.45 -20.27 -6.61
N PHE A 226 -13.21 -18.97 -6.86
CA PHE A 226 -13.66 -18.32 -8.08
C PHE A 226 -13.04 -18.95 -9.33
N VAL A 227 -11.74 -19.21 -9.33
CA VAL A 227 -11.04 -19.85 -10.47
C VAL A 227 -11.63 -21.24 -10.77
N ALA A 228 -12.03 -21.98 -9.76
CA ALA A 228 -12.62 -23.31 -9.93
C ALA A 228 -14.09 -23.30 -10.38
N HIS A 229 -14.90 -22.29 -10.01
CA HIS A 229 -16.34 -22.35 -10.13
C HIS A 229 -16.97 -21.24 -10.99
N ARG A 230 -16.20 -20.19 -11.34
CA ARG A 230 -16.73 -18.97 -11.96
C ARG A 230 -15.91 -18.53 -13.18
N THR A 231 -16.38 -17.51 -13.86
CA THR A 231 -15.64 -16.88 -14.96
C THR A 231 -14.67 -15.86 -14.39
N VAL A 232 -13.39 -16.17 -14.41
CA VAL A 232 -12.32 -15.28 -13.96
C VAL A 232 -11.51 -14.81 -15.15
N VAL A 233 -11.27 -13.49 -15.23
CA VAL A 233 -10.44 -12.89 -16.29
C VAL A 233 -9.34 -12.02 -15.69
N GLU A 234 -8.26 -11.86 -16.42
CA GLU A 234 -7.24 -10.89 -16.09
C GLU A 234 -7.49 -9.54 -16.76
N HIS A 235 -7.07 -8.47 -16.10
CA HIS A 235 -6.85 -7.16 -16.69
C HIS A 235 -5.40 -6.80 -16.48
N ARG A 236 -4.63 -6.70 -17.58
CA ARG A 236 -3.21 -6.40 -17.49
C ARG A 236 -2.98 -4.94 -17.11
N LEU A 237 -2.26 -4.72 -16.02
CA LEU A 237 -1.75 -3.39 -15.66
C LEU A 237 -0.52 -3.10 -16.52
N ASP A 238 -0.69 -2.15 -17.44
CA ASP A 238 0.42 -1.62 -18.23
C ASP A 238 1.03 -0.45 -17.47
N GLY A 239 2.25 -0.62 -16.96
CA GLY A 239 2.96 0.43 -16.26
C GLY A 239 3.63 -0.03 -14.96
N TYR A 240 4.02 0.96 -14.18
CA TYR A 240 4.72 0.69 -12.92
C TYR A 240 3.79 0.09 -11.86
N TRP A 241 4.27 -0.95 -11.23
CA TRP A 241 3.66 -1.53 -10.03
C TRP A 241 4.76 -1.98 -9.05
N MET A 242 4.57 -1.70 -7.76
CA MET A 242 5.49 -2.11 -6.71
C MET A 242 4.73 -2.39 -5.40
N ASP A 243 4.90 -3.61 -4.86
CA ASP A 243 4.51 -3.93 -3.49
C ASP A 243 5.53 -3.34 -2.51
N MET A 244 5.07 -2.44 -1.64
CA MET A 244 5.89 -1.79 -0.61
C MET A 244 5.99 -2.62 0.68
N GLY A 245 6.01 -3.95 0.55
CA GLY A 245 5.89 -4.90 1.68
C GLY A 245 7.17 -5.17 2.45
N THR A 246 8.34 -4.73 1.99
CA THR A 246 9.63 -4.95 2.64
C THR A 246 10.45 -3.66 2.70
N LEU A 247 11.43 -3.56 3.59
CA LEU A 247 12.35 -2.41 3.64
C LEU A 247 13.09 -2.24 2.30
N GLN A 248 13.46 -3.34 1.65
CA GLN A 248 14.10 -3.31 0.34
C GLN A 248 13.18 -2.73 -0.73
N SER A 249 11.95 -3.22 -0.88
CA SER A 249 11.02 -2.70 -1.88
C SER A 249 10.62 -1.26 -1.59
N TYR A 250 10.46 -0.90 -0.31
CA TYR A 250 10.19 0.47 0.12
C TYR A 250 11.32 1.43 -0.29
N TRP A 251 12.57 1.08 0.01
CA TRP A 251 13.73 1.87 -0.38
C TRP A 251 13.90 1.93 -1.90
N THR A 252 13.82 0.78 -2.57
CA THR A 252 13.95 0.68 -4.04
C THR A 252 12.93 1.56 -4.76
N ALA A 253 11.67 1.54 -4.35
CA ALA A 253 10.64 2.39 -4.95
C ALA A 253 10.96 3.88 -4.85
N HIS A 254 11.51 4.34 -3.71
CA HIS A 254 11.93 5.73 -3.55
C HIS A 254 13.12 6.09 -4.45
N MET A 255 14.10 5.18 -4.59
CA MET A 255 15.23 5.41 -5.50
C MET A 255 14.76 5.44 -6.96
N GLN A 256 13.86 4.55 -7.35
CA GLN A 256 13.28 4.54 -8.69
C GLN A 256 12.47 5.82 -8.99
N LEU A 257 11.75 6.37 -8.01
CA LEU A 257 11.10 7.67 -8.16
C LEU A 257 12.10 8.79 -8.47
N LEU A 258 13.24 8.82 -7.78
CA LEU A 258 14.31 9.80 -8.01
C LEU A 258 14.99 9.63 -9.36
N ASP A 259 15.03 8.41 -9.89
CA ASP A 259 15.61 8.08 -11.20
C ASP A 259 14.63 8.29 -12.37
N GLY A 260 13.36 8.57 -12.07
CA GLY A 260 12.32 8.69 -13.10
C GLY A 260 11.88 7.34 -13.69
N ASN A 261 12.21 6.22 -13.04
CA ASN A 261 11.84 4.86 -13.45
C ASN A 261 10.70 4.29 -12.59
N GLY A 262 10.24 5.06 -11.59
CA GLY A 262 9.20 4.68 -10.65
C GLY A 262 7.80 5.08 -11.08
N ALA A 263 6.87 5.05 -10.12
CA ALA A 263 5.53 5.58 -10.33
C ALA A 263 5.57 7.07 -10.69
N SER A 264 4.73 7.50 -11.62
CA SER A 264 4.52 8.93 -11.87
C SER A 264 3.54 9.47 -10.84
N LEU A 265 4.06 10.25 -9.88
CA LEU A 265 3.24 10.85 -8.81
C LEU A 265 2.89 12.32 -9.08
N ASP A 266 3.47 12.91 -10.12
CA ASP A 266 3.35 14.32 -10.50
C ASP A 266 2.69 14.51 -11.88
N ASP A 267 2.03 13.50 -12.43
CA ASP A 267 1.26 13.62 -13.66
C ASP A 267 0.09 14.59 -13.45
N PRO A 268 0.09 15.74 -14.15
CA PRO A 268 -1.01 16.73 -14.02
C PRO A 268 -2.39 16.18 -14.41
N GLY A 269 -2.44 15.14 -15.26
CA GLY A 269 -3.67 14.45 -15.66
C GLY A 269 -4.17 13.43 -14.63
N TRP A 270 -3.27 12.98 -13.75
CA TRP A 270 -3.56 11.95 -12.74
C TRP A 270 -2.82 12.20 -11.43
N PRO A 271 -3.00 13.38 -10.79
CA PRO A 271 -2.22 13.74 -9.60
C PRO A 271 -2.59 12.87 -8.39
N VAL A 272 -1.60 12.56 -7.56
CA VAL A 272 -1.86 11.95 -6.26
C VAL A 272 -2.40 13.00 -5.30
N LEU A 273 -3.62 12.79 -4.82
CA LEU A 273 -4.30 13.64 -3.84
C LEU A 273 -3.94 13.17 -2.43
N SER A 274 -3.78 14.10 -1.48
CA SER A 274 -3.34 13.76 -0.12
C SER A 274 -3.74 14.83 0.90
N ALA A 275 -3.87 14.41 2.16
CA ALA A 275 -3.99 15.31 3.30
C ALA A 275 -2.62 15.93 3.65
N GLN A 276 -2.17 16.90 2.86
CA GLN A 276 -0.88 17.53 3.08
C GLN A 276 -0.93 18.49 4.28
N PRO A 277 0.06 18.45 5.19
CA PRO A 277 0.15 19.43 6.26
C PRO A 277 0.45 20.83 5.70
N GLN A 278 -0.15 21.86 6.30
CA GLN A 278 0.17 23.25 5.96
C GLN A 278 1.49 23.64 6.62
N LEU A 279 2.57 23.52 5.86
CA LEU A 279 3.94 23.83 6.27
C LEU A 279 4.53 24.95 5.42
N LEU A 280 5.54 25.63 5.94
CA LEU A 280 6.35 26.53 5.14
C LEU A 280 7.13 25.76 4.07
N PRO A 281 7.48 26.39 2.95
CA PRO A 281 8.40 25.79 1.99
C PRO A 281 9.72 25.35 2.65
N ALA A 282 10.40 24.38 2.05
CA ALA A 282 11.72 23.96 2.49
C ALA A 282 12.72 25.14 2.45
N ARG A 283 13.63 25.18 3.43
CA ARG A 283 14.71 26.18 3.53
C ARG A 283 16.03 25.54 3.15
N ILE A 284 16.64 26.04 2.08
CA ILE A 284 17.94 25.57 1.61
C ILE A 284 18.96 26.66 1.89
N SER A 285 19.99 26.34 2.69
CA SER A 285 21.05 27.31 2.97
C SER A 285 22.05 27.45 1.81
N GLY A 286 22.84 28.53 1.81
CA GLY A 286 23.88 28.74 0.81
C GLY A 286 25.04 27.74 0.91
N SER A 287 25.17 27.02 2.03
CA SER A 287 26.16 25.96 2.25
C SER A 287 25.69 24.56 1.81
N ALA A 288 24.39 24.41 1.52
CA ALA A 288 23.83 23.11 1.13
C ALA A 288 24.22 22.71 -0.30
N ASP A 289 24.49 21.43 -0.50
CA ASP A 289 24.65 20.80 -1.81
C ASP A 289 23.58 19.72 -2.00
N ILE A 290 22.59 19.99 -2.85
CA ILE A 290 21.47 19.08 -3.08
C ILE A 290 21.48 18.59 -4.52
N ARG A 291 21.48 17.26 -4.72
CA ARG A 291 21.51 16.63 -6.03
C ARG A 291 20.50 15.50 -6.12
N ARG A 292 19.68 15.48 -7.21
CA ARG A 292 18.74 14.39 -7.53
C ARG A 292 17.90 13.95 -6.33
N SER A 293 17.36 14.88 -5.56
CA SER A 293 16.69 14.59 -4.29
C SER A 293 15.34 15.28 -4.22
N MET A 294 14.41 14.69 -3.47
CA MET A 294 13.12 15.28 -3.11
C MET A 294 13.20 15.84 -1.69
N VAL A 295 12.77 17.10 -1.51
CA VAL A 295 12.78 17.77 -0.20
C VAL A 295 11.40 18.31 0.10
N ALA A 296 10.72 17.71 1.08
CA ALA A 296 9.36 18.09 1.44
C ALA A 296 9.30 19.41 2.23
N ALA A 297 8.09 19.97 2.32
CA ALA A 297 7.81 21.25 2.99
C ALA A 297 8.25 21.24 4.47
N GLY A 298 8.66 22.38 4.97
CA GLY A 298 9.12 22.57 6.35
C GLY A 298 10.55 22.11 6.62
N SER A 299 11.19 21.39 5.68
CA SER A 299 12.57 20.91 5.85
C SER A 299 13.58 22.04 5.82
N THR A 300 14.72 21.84 6.52
CA THR A 300 15.84 22.79 6.55
C THR A 300 17.13 22.02 6.20
N VAL A 301 17.83 22.43 5.14
CA VAL A 301 19.03 21.75 4.68
C VAL A 301 20.22 22.72 4.68
N HIS A 302 21.26 22.37 5.44
CA HIS A 302 22.55 23.06 5.50
C HIS A 302 23.70 22.18 4.97
N GLY A 303 23.52 20.85 4.96
CA GLY A 303 24.50 19.86 4.56
C GLY A 303 24.39 19.40 3.10
N THR A 304 24.96 18.23 2.82
CA THR A 304 24.94 17.59 1.49
C THR A 304 23.82 16.53 1.47
N VAL A 305 22.97 16.60 0.45
CA VAL A 305 21.89 15.63 0.20
C VAL A 305 21.97 15.15 -1.25
N GLU A 306 22.19 13.88 -1.44
CA GLU A 306 22.34 13.28 -2.76
C GLU A 306 21.45 12.05 -2.90
N HIS A 307 20.66 12.00 -4.00
CA HIS A 307 19.81 10.87 -4.35
C HIS A 307 18.98 10.35 -3.16
N SER A 308 18.28 11.27 -2.48
CA SER A 308 17.59 11.01 -1.22
C SER A 308 16.22 11.66 -1.19
N VAL A 309 15.32 11.09 -0.38
CA VAL A 309 13.98 11.62 -0.14
C VAL A 309 13.91 12.12 1.30
N LEU A 310 13.61 13.41 1.48
CA LEU A 310 13.42 14.05 2.77
C LEU A 310 11.94 14.34 3.00
N GLY A 311 11.37 13.75 4.03
CA GLY A 311 10.01 14.00 4.50
C GLY A 311 9.83 15.41 5.09
N PRO A 312 8.59 15.77 5.49
CA PRO A 312 8.29 17.06 6.06
C PRO A 312 9.11 17.36 7.34
N GLN A 313 9.58 18.61 7.44
CA GLN A 313 10.31 19.10 8.62
C GLN A 313 11.61 18.36 8.94
N VAL A 314 12.20 17.68 7.97
CA VAL A 314 13.55 17.10 8.14
C VAL A 314 14.58 18.21 8.26
N VAL A 315 15.53 18.03 9.17
CA VAL A 315 16.66 18.95 9.37
C VAL A 315 17.96 18.23 9.04
N VAL A 316 18.76 18.77 8.14
CA VAL A 316 20.10 18.30 7.83
C VAL A 316 21.09 19.43 8.14
N GLU A 317 21.87 19.25 9.24
CA GLU A 317 22.79 20.26 9.74
C GLU A 317 24.04 20.41 8.86
N GLU A 318 24.81 21.48 9.10
CA GLU A 318 26.03 21.79 8.37
C GLU A 318 27.10 20.69 8.49
N GLY A 319 27.72 20.31 7.38
CA GLY A 319 28.69 19.23 7.32
C GLY A 319 28.11 17.82 7.35
N ALA A 320 26.80 17.66 7.55
CA ALA A 320 26.14 16.35 7.41
C ALA A 320 26.08 15.93 5.93
N THR A 321 26.13 14.63 5.71
CA THR A 321 26.05 14.02 4.37
C THR A 321 25.00 12.92 4.36
N VAL A 322 24.03 13.04 3.45
CA VAL A 322 22.89 12.10 3.29
C VAL A 322 22.90 11.60 1.84
N ARG A 323 23.12 10.29 1.63
CA ARG A 323 23.18 9.65 0.33
C ARG A 323 22.29 8.43 0.25
N HIS A 324 21.52 8.31 -0.83
CA HIS A 324 20.60 7.17 -1.09
C HIS A 324 19.68 6.86 0.11
N CYS A 325 19.21 7.90 0.79
CA CYS A 325 18.44 7.77 2.02
C CYS A 325 16.96 8.12 1.83
N VAL A 326 16.12 7.54 2.70
CA VAL A 326 14.72 7.93 2.88
C VAL A 326 14.54 8.38 4.32
N LEU A 327 14.50 9.70 4.54
CA LEU A 327 14.33 10.28 5.86
C LEU A 327 12.86 10.67 6.01
N LEU A 328 12.16 10.07 6.98
CA LEU A 328 10.75 10.33 7.21
C LEU A 328 10.52 11.65 7.96
N ASP A 329 9.26 11.95 8.28
CA ASP A 329 8.86 13.23 8.87
C ASP A 329 9.67 13.57 10.13
N ARG A 330 10.17 14.79 10.25
CA ARG A 330 10.86 15.34 11.43
C ARG A 330 12.16 14.64 11.84
N VAL A 331 12.81 13.93 10.94
CA VAL A 331 14.16 13.38 11.19
C VAL A 331 15.15 14.54 11.33
N HIS A 332 16.01 14.46 12.34
CA HIS A 332 17.08 15.42 12.56
C HIS A 332 18.46 14.75 12.40
N VAL A 333 19.22 15.23 11.44
CA VAL A 333 20.59 14.77 11.15
C VAL A 333 21.56 15.85 11.63
N ALA A 334 22.27 15.58 12.74
CA ALA A 334 23.19 16.53 13.34
C ALA A 334 24.43 16.78 12.47
N ALA A 335 25.15 17.86 12.80
CA ALA A 335 26.35 18.29 12.09
C ALA A 335 27.42 17.19 11.98
N GLY A 336 27.96 16.99 10.77
CA GLY A 336 29.03 16.02 10.51
C GLY A 336 28.59 14.54 10.45
N VAL A 337 27.31 14.23 10.61
CA VAL A 337 26.78 12.87 10.45
C VAL A 337 26.83 12.45 8.98
N VAL A 338 27.17 11.17 8.73
CA VAL A 338 27.17 10.58 7.39
C VAL A 338 26.17 9.42 7.36
N LEU A 339 25.20 9.52 6.43
CA LEU A 339 24.18 8.49 6.17
C LEU A 339 24.33 7.98 4.74
N GLU A 340 24.35 6.65 4.57
CA GLU A 340 24.37 6.00 3.25
C GLU A 340 23.44 4.77 3.25
N ASN A 341 22.50 4.71 2.31
CA ASN A 341 21.47 3.65 2.23
C ASN A 341 20.68 3.49 3.55
N VAL A 342 20.24 4.61 4.12
CA VAL A 342 19.50 4.63 5.39
C VAL A 342 18.03 4.96 5.16
N ILE A 343 17.15 4.22 5.83
CA ILE A 343 15.78 4.62 6.10
C ILE A 343 15.74 5.09 7.55
N ALA A 344 15.39 6.34 7.81
CA ALA A 344 15.21 6.85 9.17
C ALA A 344 13.73 7.11 9.45
N ASP A 345 13.21 6.52 10.53
CA ASP A 345 11.81 6.65 10.91
C ASP A 345 11.48 8.05 11.43
N MET A 346 10.18 8.36 11.48
CA MET A 346 9.66 9.67 11.90
C MET A 346 10.22 10.10 13.26
N GLY A 347 10.76 11.33 13.31
CA GLY A 347 11.25 11.92 14.55
C GLY A 347 12.60 11.38 15.03
N ALA A 348 13.28 10.53 14.27
CA ALA A 348 14.59 10.03 14.63
C ALA A 348 15.62 11.15 14.80
N GLU A 349 16.33 11.15 15.95
CA GLU A 349 17.42 12.08 16.29
C GLU A 349 18.77 11.39 16.06
N ILE A 350 19.51 11.81 15.04
CA ILE A 350 20.78 11.20 14.62
C ILE A 350 21.92 12.15 15.02
N ALA A 351 22.47 11.94 16.23
CA ALA A 351 23.32 12.91 16.91
C ALA A 351 24.79 12.91 16.44
N SER A 352 25.36 11.77 16.04
CA SER A 352 26.75 11.67 15.59
C SER A 352 27.04 10.33 14.92
N GLY A 353 28.05 10.25 14.08
CA GLY A 353 28.58 9.00 13.53
C GLY A 353 28.34 8.83 12.04
N THR A 354 28.68 7.62 11.56
CA THR A 354 28.43 7.15 10.20
C THR A 354 27.51 5.95 10.28
N TYR A 355 26.45 5.96 9.50
CA TYR A 355 25.42 4.93 9.49
C TYR A 355 25.18 4.43 8.05
N GLY A 356 24.92 3.15 7.95
CA GLY A 356 24.66 2.48 6.69
C GLY A 356 25.94 2.02 5.99
N THR A 357 25.74 1.25 4.94
CA THR A 357 26.80 0.70 4.09
C THR A 357 26.37 0.72 2.63
N PRO A 358 27.32 0.72 1.66
CA PRO A 358 26.97 0.65 0.24
C PRO A 358 26.19 -0.62 -0.15
N ASP A 359 26.35 -1.71 0.62
CA ASP A 359 25.87 -3.04 0.25
C ASP A 359 24.54 -3.44 0.92
N GLY A 360 23.98 -2.57 1.80
CA GLY A 360 22.76 -2.92 2.53
C GLY A 360 21.99 -1.72 3.04
N ILE A 361 20.69 -1.91 3.27
CA ILE A 361 19.81 -0.90 3.84
C ILE A 361 19.89 -0.97 5.36
N THR A 362 20.08 0.18 5.97
CA THR A 362 20.05 0.33 7.44
C THR A 362 18.78 1.07 7.83
N LEU A 363 18.02 0.52 8.78
CA LEU A 363 16.89 1.20 9.40
C LEU A 363 17.34 1.85 10.72
N ILE A 364 17.01 3.13 10.89
CA ILE A 364 17.09 3.85 12.15
C ILE A 364 15.65 4.09 12.62
N ASP A 365 15.30 3.55 13.79
CA ASP A 365 13.97 3.68 14.36
C ASP A 365 13.73 5.08 14.98
N GLU A 366 12.52 5.35 15.45
CA GLU A 366 12.12 6.62 16.08
C GLU A 366 12.97 6.95 17.33
N ASP A 367 13.47 5.93 18.05
CA ASP A 367 14.33 6.10 19.21
C ASP A 367 15.81 6.34 18.82
N GLY A 368 16.15 6.43 17.52
CA GLY A 368 17.50 6.59 17.00
C GLY A 368 18.34 5.32 17.03
N ARG A 369 17.73 4.15 17.21
CA ARG A 369 18.44 2.87 17.24
C ARG A 369 18.58 2.32 15.83
N VAL A 370 19.78 1.84 15.54
CA VAL A 370 20.05 1.10 14.31
C VAL A 370 19.47 -0.31 14.44
N ARG A 371 18.68 -0.70 13.44
CA ARG A 371 18.12 -2.03 13.28
C ARG A 371 18.72 -2.69 12.05
N THR A 372 19.28 -3.88 12.18
CA THR A 372 19.77 -4.68 11.05
C THR A 372 18.67 -5.60 10.51
N MET A 373 18.74 -5.99 9.23
CA MET A 373 17.78 -6.94 8.64
C MET A 373 17.75 -8.27 9.39
N GLU A 374 18.88 -8.74 9.90
CA GLU A 374 18.97 -9.99 10.68
C GLU A 374 18.21 -9.94 12.03
N GLU A 375 18.03 -8.76 12.60
CA GLU A 375 17.22 -8.58 13.82
C GLU A 375 15.73 -8.67 13.50
N PHE A 376 15.30 -8.17 12.34
CA PHE A 376 13.89 -8.27 11.91
C PHE A 376 13.47 -9.69 11.57
N ASP A 377 14.32 -10.47 10.92
CA ASP A 377 14.03 -11.87 10.60
C ASP A 377 13.92 -12.73 11.88
N ARG A 378 14.63 -12.36 12.94
CA ARG A 378 14.52 -13.02 14.25
C ARG A 378 13.24 -12.65 15.00
N ASP A 379 12.86 -11.37 14.97
CA ASP A 379 11.63 -10.89 15.62
C ASP A 379 10.37 -11.39 14.89
N ALA A 380 10.44 -11.57 13.56
CA ALA A 380 9.40 -12.18 12.75
C ALA A 380 9.25 -13.70 12.97
N ALA A 381 10.30 -14.36 13.50
CA ALA A 381 10.31 -15.79 13.80
C ALA A 381 9.85 -16.13 15.22
N LEU A 382 9.55 -15.14 16.07
CA LEU A 382 8.97 -15.37 17.39
C LEU A 382 7.49 -15.74 17.23
N PRO A 383 7.01 -16.81 17.88
CA PRO A 383 5.62 -17.22 17.76
C PRO A 383 4.70 -16.11 18.24
N GLU A 384 3.68 -15.81 17.46
CA GLU A 384 2.58 -14.91 17.83
C GLU A 384 1.86 -15.52 19.04
N GLY A 385 2.06 -14.94 20.21
CA GLY A 385 1.37 -15.38 21.41
C GLY A 385 2.12 -15.12 22.71
N VAL A 386 2.18 -13.88 23.14
CA VAL A 386 2.02 -13.48 24.56
C VAL A 386 1.32 -12.12 24.57
#